data_6a4d4c81d263a707136bc19d294f029a
#
_entry.id   6a4d4c81d263a707136bc19d294f029a
#
_cell.length_a   1.000
_cell.length_b   1.000
_cell.length_c   1.000
_cell.angle_alpha   90.00
_cell.angle_beta   90.00
_cell.angle_gamma   90.00
#
_symmetry.space_group_name_H-M   'P 1'
#
loop_
_entity.id
_entity.type
_entity.pdbx_description
1 polymer ?
#
loop_
_entity_poly.entity_id
_entity_poly.type
_entity_poly.pdbx_seq_one_letter_code
_entity_poly.pdbx_strand_id
1 'polypeptide(L)' 'MKYTVALTAAEEGGFTVRCLELPAAVSEGDTKEEALENIKEAIELVLEVTQEQARILGEVTTVAVVSA' A
#
# COMPACT_ATOMS: atom_id res chain seq x y z
N MET A 1 -2.12 -11.79 -5.66
CA MET A 1 -2.60 -10.47 -6.06
C MET A 1 -1.41 -9.52 -6.21
N LYS A 2 -1.41 -8.71 -7.24
CA LYS A 2 -0.30 -7.79 -7.52
C LYS A 2 -0.69 -6.35 -7.22
N TYR A 3 0.24 -5.61 -6.65
CA TYR A 3 0.09 -4.18 -6.40
C TYR A 3 1.17 -3.41 -7.13
N THR A 4 0.83 -2.24 -7.61
CA THR A 4 1.77 -1.35 -8.28
C THR A 4 2.33 -0.37 -7.26
N VAL A 5 3.63 -0.22 -7.22
CA VAL A 5 4.29 0.70 -6.29
C VAL A 5 5.17 1.69 -7.04
N ALA A 6 5.29 2.89 -6.51
CA ALA A 6 6.17 3.91 -7.03
C ALA A 6 7.35 4.10 -6.07
N LEU A 7 8.55 4.02 -6.62
CA LEU A 7 9.80 4.22 -5.88
C LEU A 7 10.36 5.60 -6.22
N THR A 8 10.74 6.36 -5.21
CA THR A 8 11.35 7.68 -5.38
C THR A 8 12.62 7.75 -4.58
N ALA A 9 13.71 8.20 -5.19
CA ALA A 9 14.96 8.40 -4.46
C ALA A 9 14.81 9.58 -3.50
N ALA A 10 15.18 9.37 -2.24
CA ALA A 10 15.16 10.41 -1.22
C ALA A 10 16.43 11.25 -1.29
N GLU A 11 16.31 12.56 -1.01
CA GLU A 11 17.45 13.48 -1.05
C GLU A 11 18.53 13.09 -0.05
N GLU A 12 18.13 12.54 1.07
CA GLU A 12 19.05 12.13 2.14
C GLU A 12 19.67 10.76 1.93
N GLY A 13 19.34 10.10 0.83
CA GLY A 13 19.72 8.73 0.53
C GLY A 13 18.56 7.78 0.78
N GLY A 14 18.65 6.59 0.17
CA GLY A 14 17.60 5.61 0.27
C GLY A 14 16.42 5.89 -0.68
N PHE A 15 15.32 5.18 -0.45
CA PHE A 15 14.15 5.24 -1.31
C PHE A 15 12.86 5.31 -0.48
N THR A 16 11.89 6.08 -0.99
CA THR A 16 10.52 6.07 -0.50
C THR A 16 9.69 5.28 -1.49
N VAL A 17 8.72 4.52 -1.00
CA VAL A 17 7.85 3.70 -1.83
C VAL A 17 6.40 3.88 -1.40
N ARG A 18 5.51 3.96 -2.38
CA ARG A 18 4.07 4.09 -2.13
C ARG A 18 3.30 3.12 -3.04
N CYS A 19 2.27 2.51 -2.50
CA CYS A 19 1.37 1.68 -3.28
C CYS A 19 0.33 2.56 -3.98
N LEU A 20 0.20 2.40 -5.30
CA LEU A 20 -0.74 3.23 -6.09
C LEU A 20 -2.19 2.84 -5.83
N GLU A 21 -2.47 1.55 -5.67
CA GLU A 21 -3.82 1.05 -5.37
C GLU A 21 -4.25 1.35 -3.94
N LEU A 22 -3.29 1.45 -3.02
CA LEU A 22 -3.53 1.74 -1.61
C LEU A 22 -2.63 2.89 -1.15
N PRO A 23 -3.01 4.15 -1.43
CA PRO A 23 -2.15 5.30 -1.15
C PRO A 23 -1.75 5.47 0.32
N ALA A 24 -2.50 4.87 1.24
CA ALA A 24 -2.15 4.88 2.66
C ALA A 24 -0.93 3.99 2.96
N ALA A 25 -0.60 3.04 2.08
CA ALA A 25 0.57 2.18 2.25
C ALA A 25 1.81 2.89 1.69
N VAL A 26 2.62 3.40 2.60
CA VAL A 26 3.88 4.10 2.31
C VAL A 26 4.97 3.49 3.17
N SER A 27 6.15 3.32 2.60
CA SER A 27 7.30 2.83 3.35
C SER A 27 8.60 3.41 2.77
N GLU A 28 9.72 2.99 3.32
CA GLU A 28 11.03 3.43 2.89
C GLU A 28 12.08 2.34 3.12
N GLY A 29 13.25 2.51 2.55
CA GLY A 29 14.38 1.61 2.75
C GLY A 29 15.65 2.24 2.23
N ASP A 30 16.80 1.74 2.67
CA ASP A 30 18.11 2.24 2.22
C ASP A 30 18.41 1.82 0.78
N THR A 31 17.84 0.70 0.35
CA THR A 31 17.97 0.18 -1.01
C THR A 31 16.58 -0.05 -1.61
N LYS A 32 16.52 -0.24 -2.93
CA LYS A 32 15.26 -0.56 -3.60
C LYS A 32 14.67 -1.87 -3.07
N GLU A 33 15.50 -2.88 -2.88
CA GLU A 33 15.09 -4.19 -2.39
C GLU A 33 14.50 -4.07 -1.00
N GLU A 34 15.11 -3.29 -0.12
CA GLU A 34 14.63 -3.06 1.24
C GLU A 34 13.30 -2.31 1.23
N ALA A 35 13.19 -1.26 0.42
CA ALA A 35 11.94 -0.51 0.28
C ALA A 35 10.80 -1.40 -0.23
N LEU A 36 11.08 -2.27 -1.20
CA LEU A 36 10.10 -3.21 -1.74
C LEU A 36 9.65 -4.25 -0.71
N GLU A 37 10.55 -4.74 0.11
CA GLU A 37 10.19 -5.65 1.20
C GLU A 37 9.32 -4.93 2.25
N ASN A 38 9.71 -3.71 2.60
CA ASN A 38 9.00 -2.93 3.59
C ASN A 38 7.59 -2.54 3.14
N ILE A 39 7.39 -2.23 1.85
CA ILE A 39 6.05 -1.87 1.36
C ILE A 39 5.09 -3.06 1.39
N LYS A 40 5.57 -4.28 1.27
CA LYS A 40 4.71 -5.46 1.40
C LYS A 40 4.06 -5.52 2.76
N GLU A 41 4.81 -5.27 3.82
CA GLU A 41 4.28 -5.22 5.18
C GLU A 41 3.30 -4.08 5.36
N ALA A 42 3.62 -2.91 4.80
CA ALA A 42 2.73 -1.74 4.87
C ALA A 42 1.39 -2.02 4.18
N ILE A 43 1.41 -2.70 3.02
CA ILE A 43 0.20 -3.09 2.31
C ILE A 43 -0.64 -4.04 3.17
N GLU A 44 -0.02 -5.05 3.77
CA GLU A 44 -0.71 -6.00 4.63
C GLU A 44 -1.39 -5.31 5.81
N LEU A 45 -0.71 -4.36 6.45
CA LEU A 45 -1.25 -3.62 7.57
C LEU A 45 -2.45 -2.74 7.16
N VAL A 46 -2.35 -2.06 6.02
CA VAL A 46 -3.45 -1.22 5.51
C VAL A 46 -4.68 -2.07 5.20
N LEU A 47 -4.49 -3.22 4.57
CA LEU A 47 -5.60 -4.13 4.27
C LEU A 47 -6.27 -4.65 5.54
N GLU A 48 -5.49 -4.99 6.55
CA GLU A 48 -5.99 -5.48 7.83
C GLU A 48 -6.83 -4.42 8.55
N VAL A 49 -6.31 -3.21 8.66
CA VAL A 49 -7.02 -2.09 9.29
C VAL A 49 -8.31 -1.77 8.53
N THR A 50 -8.27 -1.76 7.21
CA THR A 50 -9.45 -1.49 6.38
C THR A 50 -10.54 -2.53 6.62
N GLN A 51 -10.20 -3.81 6.74
CA GLN A 51 -11.14 -4.88 7.01
C GLN A 51 -11.79 -4.72 8.38
N GLU A 52 -11.02 -4.38 9.41
CA GLU A 52 -11.56 -4.16 10.75
C GLU A 52 -12.51 -2.97 10.79
N GLN A 53 -12.14 -1.86 10.15
CA GLN A 53 -13.00 -0.68 10.07
C GLN A 53 -14.30 -0.98 9.35
N ALA A 54 -14.24 -1.76 8.28
CA ALA A 54 -15.42 -2.15 7.52
C ALA A 54 -16.39 -2.98 8.37
N ARG A 55 -15.90 -3.89 9.20
CA ARG A 55 -16.73 -4.70 10.10
C ARG A 55 -17.49 -3.83 11.11
N ILE A 56 -16.85 -2.77 11.61
CA ILE A 56 -17.46 -1.84 12.55
C ILE A 56 -18.55 -1.02 11.86
N LEU A 57 -18.34 -0.65 10.60
CA LEU A 57 -19.26 0.20 9.84
C LEU A 57 -20.49 -0.53 9.33
N GLY A 58 -20.45 -1.85 9.20
CA GLY A 58 -21.60 -2.63 8.76
C GLY A 58 -21.26 -3.76 7.81
N GLU A 59 -22.18 -4.07 6.93
CA GLU A 59 -21.99 -5.14 5.96
C GLU A 59 -20.97 -4.75 4.90
N VAL A 60 -20.04 -5.66 4.63
CA VAL A 60 -18.98 -5.44 3.65
C VAL A 60 -19.34 -6.16 2.36
N THR A 61 -19.38 -5.43 1.27
CA THR A 61 -19.63 -6.00 -0.06
C THR A 61 -18.74 -5.30 -1.09
N THR A 62 -18.65 -5.88 -2.26
CA THR A 62 -17.87 -5.31 -3.34
C THR A 62 -18.78 -4.98 -4.53
N VAL A 63 -18.41 -3.94 -5.25
CA VAL A 63 -19.10 -3.55 -6.48
C VAL A 63 -18.09 -3.47 -7.61
N ALA A 64 -18.54 -3.80 -8.81
CA ALA A 64 -17.71 -3.65 -10.00
C ALA A 64 -17.89 -2.24 -10.57
N VAL A 65 -16.80 -1.59 -10.87
CA VAL A 65 -16.83 -0.27 -11.53
C VAL A 65 -16.25 -0.43 -12.92
N VAL A 66 -17.01 -0.01 -13.91
CA VAL A 66 -16.58 -0.05 -15.30
C VAL A 66 -16.00 1.30 -15.66
N SER A 67 -14.71 1.30 -16.00
CA SER A 67 -14.05 2.52 -16.50
C SER A 67 -14.37 2.70 -17.97
N ALA A 68 -14.85 3.87 -18.30
CA ALA A 68 -15.12 4.20 -19.69
C ALA A 68 -13.82 4.58 -20.42
#